data_51fce81cd36259a417f5e541d5773e2a
#
_entry.id   51fce81cd36259a417f5e541d5773e2a
#
_cell.length_a   1.000
_cell.length_b   1.000
_cell.length_c   1.000
_cell.angle_alpha   90.00
_cell.angle_beta   90.00
_cell.angle_gamma   90.00
#
_symmetry.space_group_name_H-M   'P 1'
#
loop_
_entity.id
_entity.type
_entity.pdbx_description
1 polymer ?
#
loop_
_entity_poly.entity_id
_entity_poly.type
_entity_poly.pdbx_seq_one_letter_code
_entity_poly.pdbx_strand_id
1 'polypeptide(L)'
;MLAALRPSTVDVCCRARQYPALANDSAKNSTSHFDGKLFAGGQWFMNITVGKKAIAEASEKLKNWGRWGNDDQIGTLNYIQPEDIVKAGALIKTGKVFGLGIPLDRKGPQTGLFGGRWNPIHTMLATGTDAVAGRQDVVPNIRYADDAINMPVQCATHWDSLGHIFYEETMYNGYDARLVDCNGLGKLGIEHSRSRMVGRGVLLDIARFKNLDYLPDGYGIANAELDACARAQNVAVGRGDFVIIRTGQLEKCLREGWGTFAGGDAPGVKFENCYWCHDKEIAAICSDTWGVEVRPNETAEANQPWHWVVIPAMGLTMGEMFYLQELAEDCADDGAYEFFFCGPPLVITGATGSPINP
;
A
#
# COMPACT_ATOMS: atom_id res chain seq x y z
N MET A 1 -50.06 7.96 35.15
CA MET A 1 -50.58 6.94 34.23
C MET A 1 -49.50 6.65 33.20
N LEU A 2 -48.71 5.60 33.44
CA LEU A 2 -47.72 5.09 32.52
C LEU A 2 -48.40 4.10 31.56
N ALA A 3 -48.21 4.26 30.26
CA ALA A 3 -48.52 3.28 29.25
C ALA A 3 -47.23 2.82 28.58
N ALA A 4 -46.88 1.55 28.81
CA ALA A 4 -45.74 0.87 28.23
C ALA A 4 -46.04 0.47 26.79
N LEU A 5 -45.13 0.83 25.88
CA LEU A 5 -45.10 0.32 24.50
C LEU A 5 -44.07 -0.82 24.42
N ARG A 6 -44.50 -2.01 24.04
CA ARG A 6 -43.65 -3.18 23.76
C ARG A 6 -43.04 -3.07 22.36
N PRO A 7 -41.81 -3.55 22.14
CA PRO A 7 -41.25 -3.63 20.79
C PRO A 7 -41.76 -4.87 20.06
N SER A 8 -42.14 -4.73 18.81
CA SER A 8 -42.51 -5.80 17.89
C SER A 8 -41.25 -6.47 17.33
N THR A 9 -41.18 -7.77 17.50
CA THR A 9 -40.19 -8.66 16.85
C THR A 9 -40.51 -8.79 15.37
N VAL A 10 -39.53 -8.47 14.50
CA VAL A 10 -39.58 -8.82 13.09
C VAL A 10 -38.71 -10.04 12.86
N ASP A 11 -39.36 -11.17 12.59
CA ASP A 11 -38.73 -12.40 12.17
C ASP A 11 -38.15 -12.23 10.74
N VAL A 12 -36.80 -12.24 10.59
CA VAL A 12 -36.14 -12.34 9.32
C VAL A 12 -35.83 -13.81 9.03
N CYS A 13 -36.61 -14.37 8.14
CA CYS A 13 -36.48 -15.74 7.66
C CYS A 13 -35.25 -15.85 6.72
N CYS A 14 -34.13 -16.38 7.22
CA CYS A 14 -32.98 -16.77 6.42
C CYS A 14 -33.30 -18.04 5.62
N ARG A 15 -33.55 -17.90 4.32
CA ARG A 15 -33.54 -19.04 3.37
C ARG A 15 -32.10 -19.31 2.92
N ALA A 16 -31.49 -20.35 3.44
CA ALA A 16 -30.24 -20.90 2.91
C ALA A 16 -30.52 -21.52 1.51
N ARG A 17 -29.85 -21.02 0.48
CA ARG A 17 -29.79 -21.68 -0.84
C ARG A 17 -28.67 -22.73 -0.78
N GLN A 18 -29.05 -23.99 -0.91
CA GLN A 18 -28.14 -25.11 -1.14
C GLN A 18 -27.64 -25.03 -2.58
N TYR A 19 -26.31 -25.00 -2.75
CA TYR A 19 -25.66 -25.20 -4.04
C TYR A 19 -25.26 -26.68 -4.20
N PRO A 20 -25.36 -27.27 -5.39
CA PRO A 20 -25.00 -28.66 -5.63
C PRO A 20 -23.47 -28.83 -5.58
N ALA A 21 -23.05 -29.95 -4.97
CA ALA A 21 -21.65 -30.38 -4.92
C ALA A 21 -21.14 -30.67 -6.33
N LEU A 22 -20.01 -30.05 -6.71
CA LEU A 22 -19.27 -30.37 -7.94
C LEU A 22 -18.57 -31.72 -7.75
N ALA A 23 -18.75 -32.59 -8.73
CA ALA A 23 -18.17 -33.93 -8.80
C ALA A 23 -16.64 -33.86 -8.84
N ASN A 24 -16.01 -34.72 -8.01
CA ASN A 24 -14.57 -34.98 -8.05
C ASN A 24 -14.20 -35.73 -9.34
N ASP A 25 -13.57 -35.04 -10.27
CA ASP A 25 -12.83 -35.67 -11.35
C ASP A 25 -11.39 -35.92 -10.87
N SER A 26 -11.07 -37.21 -10.71
CA SER A 26 -9.73 -37.67 -10.31
C SER A 26 -8.76 -37.60 -11.51
N ALA A 27 -8.24 -36.39 -11.76
CA ALA A 27 -7.07 -36.22 -12.61
C ALA A 27 -5.81 -36.60 -11.82
N LYS A 28 -5.07 -37.60 -12.29
CA LYS A 28 -3.78 -38.03 -11.73
C LYS A 28 -2.80 -36.86 -11.80
N ASN A 29 -2.54 -36.22 -10.65
CA ASN A 29 -1.52 -35.19 -10.51
C ASN A 29 -0.13 -35.83 -10.57
N SER A 30 0.59 -35.64 -11.69
CA SER A 30 2.03 -35.82 -11.71
C SER A 30 2.70 -34.56 -11.19
N THR A 31 3.29 -34.63 -10.00
CA THR A 31 4.10 -33.55 -9.43
C THR A 31 5.57 -33.77 -9.82
N SER A 32 6.17 -32.82 -10.52
CA SER A 32 7.62 -32.77 -10.72
C SER A 32 8.22 -31.64 -9.86
N HIS A 33 9.31 -31.95 -9.13
CA HIS A 33 10.07 -30.98 -8.34
C HIS A 33 11.27 -30.51 -9.15
N PHE A 34 11.39 -29.21 -9.38
CA PHE A 34 12.59 -28.58 -9.93
C PHE A 34 12.85 -27.30 -9.10
N ASP A 35 14.03 -27.20 -8.50
CA ASP A 35 14.52 -26.01 -7.74
C ASP A 35 13.50 -25.36 -6.79
N GLY A 36 12.87 -26.13 -5.90
CA GLY A 36 11.93 -25.61 -4.89
C GLY A 36 10.57 -25.13 -5.44
N LYS A 37 10.29 -25.36 -6.73
CA LYS A 37 8.99 -25.05 -7.37
C LYS A 37 8.18 -26.31 -7.58
N LEU A 38 6.92 -26.29 -7.16
CA LEU A 38 5.93 -27.33 -7.46
C LEU A 38 5.14 -26.95 -8.70
N PHE A 39 5.06 -27.83 -9.67
CA PHE A 39 4.21 -27.67 -10.85
C PHE A 39 2.91 -28.46 -10.67
N ALA A 40 1.79 -27.78 -10.58
CA ALA A 40 0.47 -28.42 -10.56
C ALA A 40 -0.53 -27.58 -11.38
N GLY A 41 -1.27 -28.22 -12.27
CA GLY A 41 -2.32 -27.56 -13.06
C GLY A 41 -1.86 -26.39 -13.94
N GLY A 42 -0.60 -26.42 -14.44
CA GLY A 42 -0.05 -25.38 -15.31
C GLY A 42 0.53 -24.15 -14.59
N GLN A 43 0.62 -24.17 -13.26
CA GLN A 43 1.20 -23.09 -12.45
C GLN A 43 2.34 -23.58 -11.55
N TRP A 44 3.37 -22.72 -11.38
CA TRP A 44 4.47 -22.94 -10.44
C TRP A 44 4.09 -22.38 -9.08
N PHE A 45 4.08 -23.22 -8.05
CA PHE A 45 3.94 -22.79 -6.67
C PHE A 45 5.33 -22.73 -6.01
N MET A 46 5.64 -21.62 -5.38
CA MET A 46 6.83 -21.53 -4.54
C MET A 46 6.47 -22.06 -3.15
N ASN A 47 7.07 -23.18 -2.76
CA ASN A 47 6.94 -23.68 -1.39
C ASN A 47 8.09 -23.08 -0.56
N ILE A 48 7.88 -21.86 -0.04
CA ILE A 48 8.88 -21.15 0.76
C ILE A 48 8.49 -21.30 2.23
N THR A 49 9.38 -21.90 3.02
CA THR A 49 9.30 -21.81 4.48
C THR A 49 9.94 -20.49 4.88
N VAL A 50 9.11 -19.50 5.24
CA VAL A 50 9.59 -18.15 5.58
C VAL A 50 10.34 -18.18 6.90
N GLY A 51 11.53 -17.58 6.92
CA GLY A 51 12.44 -17.46 8.06
C GLY A 51 13.71 -16.72 7.66
N LYS A 52 14.64 -16.51 8.56
CA LYS A 52 15.89 -15.76 8.30
C LYS A 52 16.65 -16.24 7.08
N LYS A 53 16.66 -17.57 6.84
CA LYS A 53 17.32 -18.15 5.66
C LYS A 53 16.65 -17.74 4.37
N ALA A 54 15.32 -17.85 4.28
CA ALA A 54 14.56 -17.46 3.09
C ALA A 54 14.67 -15.95 2.82
N ILE A 55 14.70 -15.12 3.87
CA ILE A 55 14.92 -13.68 3.76
C ILE A 55 16.29 -13.39 3.15
N ALA A 56 17.37 -14.01 3.68
CA ALA A 56 18.72 -13.82 3.18
C ALA A 56 18.86 -14.27 1.71
N GLU A 57 18.32 -15.44 1.36
CA GLU A 57 18.31 -15.96 -0.02
C GLU A 57 17.54 -15.04 -0.99
N ALA A 58 16.37 -14.56 -0.58
CA ALA A 58 15.57 -13.63 -1.37
C ALA A 58 16.29 -12.28 -1.53
N SER A 59 16.84 -11.73 -0.44
CA SER A 59 17.58 -10.47 -0.47
C SER A 59 18.76 -10.52 -1.44
N GLU A 60 19.51 -11.64 -1.47
CA GLU A 60 20.62 -11.80 -2.41
C GLU A 60 20.15 -11.98 -3.86
N LYS A 61 19.12 -12.82 -4.07
CA LYS A 61 18.61 -13.16 -5.40
C LYS A 61 17.90 -12.01 -6.12
N LEU A 62 17.19 -11.16 -5.35
CA LEU A 62 16.35 -10.10 -5.88
C LEU A 62 17.02 -8.71 -5.80
N LYS A 63 18.29 -8.68 -5.48
CA LYS A 63 19.09 -7.46 -5.35
C LYS A 63 19.22 -6.70 -6.67
N ASN A 64 18.81 -5.44 -6.67
CA ASN A 64 18.95 -4.53 -7.81
C ASN A 64 20.13 -3.54 -7.65
N TRP A 65 20.98 -3.73 -6.66
CA TRP A 65 22.09 -2.82 -6.38
C TRP A 65 23.01 -2.65 -7.59
N GLY A 66 23.35 -1.43 -7.92
CA GLY A 66 24.17 -1.09 -9.08
C GLY A 66 23.46 -1.20 -10.43
N ARG A 67 22.24 -1.73 -10.49
CA ARG A 67 21.50 -1.90 -11.76
C ARG A 67 21.31 -0.58 -12.51
N TRP A 68 21.08 0.51 -11.80
CA TRP A 68 20.92 1.86 -12.34
C TRP A 68 22.05 2.80 -11.94
N GLY A 69 23.19 2.23 -11.56
CA GLY A 69 24.38 2.95 -11.11
C GLY A 69 24.57 2.91 -9.60
N ASN A 70 25.81 3.12 -9.17
CA ASN A 70 26.19 3.04 -7.75
C ASN A 70 25.61 4.19 -6.91
N ASP A 71 25.23 5.29 -7.54
CA ASP A 71 24.64 6.45 -6.88
C ASP A 71 23.12 6.49 -6.98
N ASP A 72 22.48 5.42 -7.50
CA ASP A 72 21.02 5.35 -7.61
C ASP A 72 20.35 5.41 -6.23
N GLN A 73 19.28 6.22 -6.14
CA GLN A 73 18.52 6.46 -4.93
C GLN A 73 16.99 6.31 -5.11
N ILE A 74 16.54 5.84 -6.27
CA ILE A 74 15.11 5.74 -6.60
C ILE A 74 14.67 4.32 -6.98
N GLY A 75 15.59 3.37 -7.08
CA GLY A 75 15.30 1.95 -7.25
C GLY A 75 14.40 1.62 -8.44
N THR A 76 13.35 0.86 -8.20
CA THR A 76 12.42 0.37 -9.22
C THR A 76 11.66 1.47 -9.97
N LEU A 77 11.62 2.70 -9.46
CA LEU A 77 11.07 3.84 -10.20
C LEU A 77 11.84 4.13 -11.49
N ASN A 78 13.09 3.64 -11.63
CA ASN A 78 13.85 3.69 -12.86
C ASN A 78 13.26 2.83 -13.99
N TYR A 79 12.33 1.93 -13.71
CA TYR A 79 11.60 1.19 -14.74
C TYR A 79 10.67 2.09 -15.57
N ILE A 80 10.22 3.21 -15.01
CA ILE A 80 9.33 4.15 -15.70
C ILE A 80 10.14 4.99 -16.69
N GLN A 81 9.77 4.91 -17.96
CA GLN A 81 10.34 5.73 -19.02
C GLN A 81 9.38 6.85 -19.43
N PRO A 82 9.85 7.94 -20.06
CA PRO A 82 8.99 9.03 -20.50
C PRO A 82 7.82 8.59 -21.38
N GLU A 83 8.04 7.58 -22.23
CA GLU A 83 7.05 7.02 -23.13
C GLU A 83 5.92 6.28 -22.36
N ASP A 84 6.24 5.71 -21.21
CA ASP A 84 5.25 5.02 -20.36
C ASP A 84 4.32 6.03 -19.70
N ILE A 85 4.83 7.19 -19.30
CA ILE A 85 4.00 8.29 -18.78
C ILE A 85 3.06 8.83 -19.86
N VAL A 86 3.54 8.99 -21.10
CA VAL A 86 2.71 9.42 -22.24
C VAL A 86 1.59 8.42 -22.51
N LYS A 87 1.92 7.10 -22.51
CA LYS A 87 0.92 6.04 -22.66
C LYS A 87 -0.10 6.05 -21.52
N ALA A 88 0.37 6.20 -20.27
CA ALA A 88 -0.51 6.31 -19.11
C ALA A 88 -1.46 7.51 -19.21
N GLY A 89 -0.98 8.67 -19.66
CA GLY A 89 -1.80 9.85 -19.93
C GLY A 89 -2.90 9.60 -20.97
N ALA A 90 -2.67 8.70 -21.92
CA ALA A 90 -3.69 8.30 -22.91
C ALA A 90 -4.82 7.44 -22.33
N LEU A 91 -4.69 6.94 -21.09
CA LEU A 91 -5.75 6.24 -20.36
C LEU A 91 -6.84 7.19 -19.83
N ILE A 92 -6.61 8.49 -19.79
CA ILE A 92 -7.61 9.47 -19.37
C ILE A 92 -8.71 9.55 -20.45
N LYS A 93 -9.89 8.98 -20.17
CA LYS A 93 -11.03 8.93 -21.11
C LYS A 93 -12.23 9.77 -20.64
N THR A 94 -12.53 9.72 -19.36
CA THR A 94 -13.74 10.32 -18.78
C THR A 94 -13.46 11.63 -18.05
N GLY A 95 -12.21 11.87 -17.61
CA GLY A 95 -11.85 13.01 -16.78
C GLY A 95 -12.29 12.87 -15.30
N LYS A 96 -12.77 11.69 -14.87
CA LYS A 96 -13.01 11.42 -13.46
C LYS A 96 -11.71 11.43 -12.68
N VAL A 97 -11.74 11.96 -11.45
CA VAL A 97 -10.59 12.04 -10.54
C VAL A 97 -10.96 11.41 -9.21
N PHE A 98 -10.12 10.51 -8.73
CA PHE A 98 -10.27 9.84 -7.45
C PHE A 98 -9.11 10.24 -6.53
N GLY A 99 -9.40 10.83 -5.37
CA GLY A 99 -8.41 11.08 -4.34
C GLY A 99 -8.21 9.82 -3.51
N LEU A 100 -6.99 9.28 -3.53
CA LEU A 100 -6.70 8.02 -2.84
C LEU A 100 -6.08 8.23 -1.45
N GLY A 101 -6.04 9.47 -0.96
CA GLY A 101 -5.53 9.81 0.36
C GLY A 101 -6.64 9.87 1.40
N ILE A 102 -6.37 9.35 2.62
CA ILE A 102 -7.25 9.60 3.76
C ILE A 102 -7.02 10.98 4.34
N PRO A 103 -8.04 11.61 4.95
CA PRO A 103 -7.88 12.90 5.60
C PRO A 103 -6.79 12.89 6.68
N LEU A 104 -5.99 13.94 6.72
CA LEU A 104 -5.02 14.19 7.80
C LEU A 104 -5.76 14.70 9.03
N ASP A 105 -6.34 13.80 9.83
CA ASP A 105 -7.25 14.08 10.92
C ASP A 105 -6.66 13.66 12.27
N ARG A 106 -7.05 14.37 13.33
CA ARG A 106 -6.71 14.00 14.73
C ARG A 106 -7.30 12.64 15.14
N LYS A 107 -8.37 12.21 14.50
CA LYS A 107 -9.04 10.90 14.68
C LYS A 107 -8.63 9.88 13.62
N GLY A 108 -7.42 9.98 13.12
CA GLY A 108 -6.87 9.10 12.10
C GLY A 108 -6.52 7.70 12.63
N PRO A 109 -5.79 6.91 11.82
CA PRO A 109 -5.53 5.49 12.05
C PRO A 109 -4.57 5.19 13.22
N GLN A 110 -3.85 6.19 13.73
CA GLN A 110 -2.85 5.98 14.78
C GLN A 110 -3.51 5.92 16.14
N THR A 111 -3.81 4.70 16.62
CA THR A 111 -4.47 4.45 17.92
C THR A 111 -3.47 4.23 19.06
N GLY A 112 -2.16 4.28 18.78
CA GLY A 112 -1.09 4.05 19.75
C GLY A 112 -0.59 2.62 19.85
N LEU A 113 -1.16 1.68 19.09
CA LEU A 113 -0.71 0.28 19.06
C LEU A 113 0.68 0.16 18.40
N PHE A 114 0.91 0.88 17.30
CA PHE A 114 2.24 1.03 16.72
C PHE A 114 2.96 2.20 17.39
N GLY A 115 3.96 1.90 18.20
CA GLY A 115 4.65 2.90 19.03
C GLY A 115 5.36 3.99 18.22
N GLY A 116 5.35 5.24 18.74
CA GLY A 116 6.08 6.36 18.17
C GLY A 116 5.35 7.12 17.05
N ARG A 117 4.18 6.65 16.58
CA ARG A 117 3.35 7.39 15.62
C ARG A 117 2.09 7.95 16.28
N TRP A 118 1.69 9.15 15.89
CA TRP A 118 0.46 9.82 16.31
C TRP A 118 -0.29 10.39 15.11
N ASN A 119 -1.58 10.67 15.28
CA ASN A 119 -2.39 11.32 14.25
C ASN A 119 -2.00 12.79 14.08
N PRO A 120 -2.22 13.39 12.89
CA PRO A 120 -1.90 14.79 12.62
C PRO A 120 -2.43 15.76 13.68
N ILE A 121 -1.58 16.69 14.09
CA ILE A 121 -1.94 17.81 14.98
C ILE A 121 -1.94 19.08 14.15
N HIS A 122 -3.12 19.53 13.76
CA HIS A 122 -3.32 20.79 13.05
C HIS A 122 -3.53 21.92 14.05
N THR A 123 -2.83 23.03 13.87
CA THR A 123 -2.83 24.18 14.78
C THR A 123 -2.92 25.47 13.97
N MET A 124 -3.85 26.36 14.35
CA MET A 124 -3.93 27.69 13.76
C MET A 124 -2.85 28.59 14.35
N LEU A 125 -2.12 29.30 13.52
CA LEU A 125 -1.12 30.30 13.87
C LEU A 125 -1.73 31.71 13.88
N ALA A 126 -2.67 31.97 12.96
CA ALA A 126 -3.45 33.20 12.90
C ALA A 126 -4.90 32.86 12.53
N THR A 127 -5.86 33.57 13.11
CA THR A 127 -7.28 33.27 12.95
C THR A 127 -8.10 34.48 12.49
N GLY A 128 -9.29 34.23 11.94
CA GLY A 128 -10.25 35.30 11.67
C GLY A 128 -10.69 36.04 12.92
N THR A 129 -10.69 35.40 14.09
CA THR A 129 -10.99 36.04 15.36
C THR A 129 -9.90 37.06 15.73
N ASP A 130 -8.62 36.77 15.46
CA ASP A 130 -7.52 37.73 15.67
C ASP A 130 -7.69 38.96 14.76
N ALA A 131 -8.12 38.76 13.51
CA ALA A 131 -8.40 39.82 12.57
C ALA A 131 -9.57 40.72 13.04
N VAL A 132 -10.66 40.11 13.50
CA VAL A 132 -11.82 40.86 14.05
C VAL A 132 -11.46 41.61 15.31
N ALA A 133 -10.57 41.05 16.15
CA ALA A 133 -10.08 41.72 17.35
C ALA A 133 -9.06 42.85 17.09
N GLY A 134 -8.73 43.13 15.82
CA GLY A 134 -7.79 44.19 15.44
C GLY A 134 -6.30 43.84 15.59
N ARG A 135 -5.97 42.59 15.90
CA ARG A 135 -4.56 42.17 16.09
C ARG A 135 -3.72 42.27 14.81
N GLN A 136 -4.38 42.28 13.66
CA GLN A 136 -3.73 42.34 12.34
C GLN A 136 -3.75 43.74 11.72
N ASP A 137 -4.32 44.75 12.38
CA ASP A 137 -4.50 46.10 11.83
C ASP A 137 -3.18 46.90 11.77
N VAL A 138 -2.10 46.37 12.32
CA VAL A 138 -0.74 46.92 12.21
C VAL A 138 -0.17 46.86 10.81
N VAL A 139 -0.69 45.95 9.97
CA VAL A 139 -0.32 45.82 8.54
C VAL A 139 -1.52 46.24 7.69
N PRO A 140 -1.49 47.43 7.04
CA PRO A 140 -2.63 47.94 6.32
C PRO A 140 -3.09 47.02 5.18
N ASN A 141 -4.42 46.88 5.05
CA ASN A 141 -5.08 46.22 3.95
C ASN A 141 -4.81 44.68 3.81
N ILE A 142 -4.32 44.01 4.86
CA ILE A 142 -4.21 42.54 4.85
C ILE A 142 -4.78 41.97 6.16
N ARG A 143 -5.64 40.99 6.02
CA ARG A 143 -6.11 40.12 7.10
C ARG A 143 -6.07 38.68 6.59
N TYR A 144 -5.51 37.76 7.39
CA TYR A 144 -5.16 36.40 6.94
C TYR A 144 -5.38 35.39 8.05
N ALA A 145 -5.38 34.09 7.66
CA ALA A 145 -5.28 32.98 8.57
C ALA A 145 -4.08 32.12 8.12
N ASP A 146 -3.30 31.64 9.09
CA ASP A 146 -2.20 30.72 8.88
C ASP A 146 -2.32 29.55 9.84
N ASP A 147 -1.77 28.40 9.43
CA ASP A 147 -1.80 27.19 10.20
C ASP A 147 -0.50 26.37 10.05
N ALA A 148 -0.38 25.35 10.89
CA ALA A 148 0.74 24.43 10.90
C ALA A 148 0.22 23.00 11.16
N ILE A 149 0.94 22.01 10.65
CA ILE A 149 0.69 20.61 10.93
C ILE A 149 1.94 19.96 11.51
N ASN A 150 1.76 19.16 12.57
CA ASN A 150 2.80 18.32 13.16
C ASN A 150 2.32 16.86 13.10
N MET A 151 3.09 16.00 12.42
CA MET A 151 2.72 14.60 12.22
C MET A 151 3.92 13.74 11.86
N PRO A 152 3.92 12.43 12.21
CA PRO A 152 4.79 11.43 11.58
C PRO A 152 4.45 11.31 10.10
N VAL A 153 5.47 11.22 9.25
CA VAL A 153 5.26 11.18 7.78
C VAL A 153 4.58 9.89 7.28
N GLN A 154 4.54 8.83 8.11
CA GLN A 154 3.85 7.57 7.83
C GLN A 154 2.53 7.40 8.61
N CYS A 155 1.91 8.47 9.10
CA CYS A 155 0.74 8.33 9.97
C CYS A 155 -0.61 8.19 9.23
N ALA A 156 -0.64 8.47 7.94
CA ALA A 156 -1.81 8.42 7.05
C ALA A 156 -1.36 7.87 5.68
N THR A 157 -2.10 8.07 4.61
CA THR A 157 -1.68 7.66 3.26
C THR A 157 -0.31 8.24 2.91
N HIS A 158 0.65 7.38 2.57
CA HIS A 158 2.04 7.80 2.40
C HIS A 158 2.83 6.88 1.44
N TRP A 159 3.99 7.37 1.02
CA TRP A 159 5.08 6.59 0.46
C TRP A 159 6.17 6.38 1.50
N ASP A 160 6.74 5.19 1.51
CA ASP A 160 8.03 4.93 2.15
C ASP A 160 9.18 5.28 1.22
N SER A 161 10.24 5.89 1.76
CA SER A 161 11.49 6.06 1.05
C SER A 161 12.33 4.77 1.09
N LEU A 162 13.32 4.66 0.20
CA LEU A 162 14.22 3.51 0.19
C LEU A 162 15.20 3.47 1.38
N GLY A 163 15.23 4.53 2.19
CA GLY A 163 15.97 4.60 3.45
C GLY A 163 15.12 4.32 4.69
N HIS A 164 13.84 3.90 4.53
CA HIS A 164 12.95 3.64 5.67
C HIS A 164 13.24 2.34 6.39
N ILE A 165 13.61 1.30 5.66
CA ILE A 165 13.86 -0.06 6.19
C ILE A 165 15.32 -0.45 5.98
N PHE A 166 15.88 -1.12 6.97
CA PHE A 166 17.23 -1.66 6.94
C PHE A 166 17.19 -3.18 6.97
N TYR A 167 18.03 -3.82 6.16
CA TYR A 167 18.36 -5.22 6.34
C TYR A 167 19.75 -5.32 6.91
N GLU A 168 19.85 -5.82 8.15
CA GLU A 168 21.05 -5.70 8.98
C GLU A 168 21.49 -4.22 9.10
N GLU A 169 22.69 -3.87 8.69
CA GLU A 169 23.23 -2.50 8.75
C GLU A 169 23.15 -1.77 7.40
N THR A 170 22.29 -2.24 6.47
CA THR A 170 22.33 -1.80 5.08
C THR A 170 20.97 -1.36 4.57
N MET A 171 20.96 -0.25 3.84
CA MET A 171 19.83 0.26 3.05
C MET A 171 19.98 -0.13 1.58
N TYR A 172 18.99 0.25 0.76
CA TYR A 172 19.04 0.05 -0.69
C TYR A 172 20.35 0.53 -1.30
N ASN A 173 20.79 -0.16 -2.35
CA ASN A 173 22.01 0.10 -3.11
C ASN A 173 23.31 0.04 -2.29
N GLY A 174 23.29 -0.65 -1.13
CA GLY A 174 24.44 -0.85 -0.28
C GLY A 174 24.82 0.34 0.60
N TYR A 175 23.95 1.34 0.71
CA TYR A 175 24.18 2.44 1.62
C TYR A 175 24.11 2.00 3.08
N ASP A 176 25.02 2.53 3.89
CA ASP A 176 25.10 2.24 5.32
C ASP A 176 23.93 2.86 6.10
N ALA A 177 23.28 2.09 6.99
CA ALA A 177 22.18 2.55 7.81
C ALA A 177 22.55 3.75 8.72
N ARG A 178 23.84 3.93 9.06
CA ARG A 178 24.35 5.07 9.85
C ARG A 178 24.26 6.42 9.12
N LEU A 179 23.93 6.41 7.82
CA LEU A 179 23.60 7.64 7.08
C LEU A 179 22.23 8.22 7.47
N VAL A 180 21.48 7.51 8.32
CA VAL A 180 20.25 8.01 8.96
C VAL A 180 20.59 8.45 10.37
N ASP A 181 20.59 9.75 10.60
CA ASP A 181 20.88 10.33 11.90
C ASP A 181 19.77 11.30 12.36
N CYS A 182 20.01 12.07 13.41
CA CYS A 182 19.04 13.04 13.93
C CYS A 182 18.71 14.20 12.97
N ASN A 183 19.46 14.37 11.88
CA ASN A 183 19.21 15.37 10.85
C ASN A 183 18.42 14.78 9.65
N GLY A 184 18.16 13.48 9.64
CA GLY A 184 17.46 12.77 8.58
C GLY A 184 18.36 11.82 7.80
N LEU A 185 17.93 11.45 6.59
CA LEU A 185 18.67 10.58 5.70
C LEU A 185 19.70 11.37 4.88
N GLY A 186 20.97 10.99 5.01
CA GLY A 186 22.04 11.50 4.12
C GLY A 186 21.96 10.92 2.70
N LYS A 187 21.21 9.82 2.51
CA LYS A 187 20.94 9.14 1.23
C LYS A 187 19.55 8.53 1.25
N LEU A 188 18.96 8.30 0.09
CA LEU A 188 17.69 7.60 -0.10
C LEU A 188 16.45 8.33 0.46
N GLY A 189 16.55 9.62 0.73
CA GLY A 189 15.41 10.42 1.15
C GLY A 189 14.31 10.47 0.09
N ILE A 190 13.07 10.64 0.55
CA ILE A 190 11.88 10.59 -0.32
C ILE A 190 11.89 11.67 -1.43
N GLU A 191 12.57 12.79 -1.20
CA GLU A 191 12.69 13.91 -2.15
C GLU A 191 13.33 13.52 -3.48
N HIS A 192 14.12 12.44 -3.53
CA HIS A 192 14.72 11.95 -4.77
C HIS A 192 13.68 11.41 -5.75
N SER A 193 12.53 10.94 -5.26
CA SER A 193 11.44 10.39 -6.07
C SER A 193 10.42 11.42 -6.57
N ARG A 194 10.57 12.71 -6.21
CA ARG A 194 9.61 13.80 -6.48
C ARG A 194 9.12 13.92 -7.93
N SER A 195 9.90 13.48 -8.91
CA SER A 195 9.58 13.57 -10.35
C SER A 195 9.31 12.20 -10.98
N ARG A 196 9.05 11.16 -10.18
CA ARG A 196 8.97 9.76 -10.64
C ARG A 196 7.65 9.05 -10.31
N MET A 197 6.84 9.58 -9.40
CA MET A 197 5.61 8.94 -8.93
C MET A 197 4.43 9.26 -9.87
N VAL A 198 4.60 9.01 -11.16
CA VAL A 198 3.60 9.25 -12.21
C VAL A 198 3.73 8.14 -13.24
N GLY A 199 2.60 7.55 -13.65
CA GLY A 199 2.60 6.48 -14.65
C GLY A 199 1.26 5.76 -14.74
N ARG A 200 1.30 4.48 -15.12
CA ARG A 200 0.13 3.62 -15.19
C ARG A 200 -0.12 2.99 -13.81
N GLY A 201 -1.32 3.23 -13.27
CA GLY A 201 -1.86 2.51 -12.12
C GLY A 201 -2.64 1.27 -12.57
N VAL A 202 -2.51 0.18 -11.82
CA VAL A 202 -3.29 -1.05 -12.00
C VAL A 202 -3.90 -1.43 -10.66
N LEU A 203 -5.23 -1.43 -10.58
CA LEU A 203 -5.95 -1.90 -9.39
C LEU A 203 -6.17 -3.41 -9.46
N LEU A 204 -5.75 -4.12 -8.42
CA LEU A 204 -6.11 -5.50 -8.14
C LEU A 204 -7.08 -5.54 -6.96
N ASP A 205 -8.38 -5.57 -7.24
CA ASP A 205 -9.44 -5.61 -6.20
C ASP A 205 -9.63 -7.05 -5.71
N ILE A 206 -8.79 -7.47 -4.79
CA ILE A 206 -8.80 -8.85 -4.27
C ILE A 206 -10.05 -9.13 -3.45
N ALA A 207 -10.53 -8.16 -2.67
CA ALA A 207 -11.76 -8.33 -1.90
C ALA A 207 -12.94 -8.63 -2.83
N ARG A 208 -13.18 -7.82 -3.85
CA ARG A 208 -14.25 -8.04 -4.84
C ARG A 208 -14.05 -9.32 -5.63
N PHE A 209 -12.82 -9.64 -6.05
CA PHE A 209 -12.49 -10.90 -6.73
C PHE A 209 -12.87 -12.13 -5.89
N LYS A 210 -12.77 -12.04 -4.57
CA LYS A 210 -13.19 -13.08 -3.62
C LYS A 210 -14.68 -13.01 -3.26
N ASN A 211 -15.46 -12.08 -3.82
CA ASN A 211 -16.84 -11.78 -3.46
C ASN A 211 -17.01 -11.42 -1.97
N LEU A 212 -16.07 -10.63 -1.45
CA LEU A 212 -16.08 -10.11 -0.08
C LEU A 212 -16.04 -8.59 -0.10
N ASP A 213 -16.64 -7.95 0.91
CA ASP A 213 -16.51 -6.51 1.12
C ASP A 213 -15.07 -6.16 1.55
N TYR A 214 -14.48 -7.01 2.38
CA TYR A 214 -13.10 -6.92 2.84
C TYR A 214 -12.53 -8.31 3.15
N LEU A 215 -11.22 -8.44 3.04
CA LEU A 215 -10.51 -9.66 3.43
C LEU A 215 -10.39 -9.74 4.96
N PRO A 216 -10.48 -10.93 5.57
CA PRO A 216 -10.25 -11.09 7.01
C PRO A 216 -8.81 -10.76 7.39
N ASP A 217 -8.62 -10.25 8.61
CA ASP A 217 -7.30 -10.03 9.17
C ASP A 217 -6.50 -11.35 9.16
N GLY A 218 -5.22 -11.28 8.82
CA GLY A 218 -4.36 -12.46 8.65
C GLY A 218 -4.49 -13.18 7.30
N TYR A 219 -5.31 -12.67 6.38
CA TYR A 219 -5.43 -13.27 5.05
C TYR A 219 -4.18 -12.97 4.20
N GLY A 220 -3.39 -14.01 3.91
CA GLY A 220 -2.22 -13.90 3.04
C GLY A 220 -2.57 -14.09 1.57
N ILE A 221 -2.42 -13.03 0.77
CA ILE A 221 -2.67 -13.04 -0.67
C ILE A 221 -1.49 -13.70 -1.38
N ALA A 222 -1.74 -14.82 -2.06
CA ALA A 222 -0.73 -15.53 -2.83
C ALA A 222 -0.52 -14.91 -4.23
N ASN A 223 0.67 -15.10 -4.81
CA ASN A 223 0.98 -14.63 -6.17
C ASN A 223 -0.02 -15.15 -7.22
N ALA A 224 -0.45 -16.41 -7.07
CA ALA A 224 -1.45 -17.00 -7.95
C ALA A 224 -2.81 -16.29 -7.89
N GLU A 225 -3.17 -15.72 -6.74
CA GLU A 225 -4.41 -14.95 -6.57
C GLU A 225 -4.30 -13.57 -7.22
N LEU A 226 -3.13 -12.90 -7.13
CA LEU A 226 -2.88 -11.65 -7.84
C LEU A 226 -3.02 -11.84 -9.36
N ASP A 227 -2.37 -12.89 -9.91
CA ASP A 227 -2.47 -13.19 -11.33
C ASP A 227 -3.89 -13.63 -11.74
N ALA A 228 -4.62 -14.34 -10.89
CA ALA A 228 -6.01 -14.72 -11.15
C ALA A 228 -6.95 -13.51 -11.13
N CYS A 229 -6.77 -12.60 -10.19
CA CYS A 229 -7.49 -11.34 -10.10
C CYS A 229 -7.24 -10.48 -11.36
N ALA A 230 -5.99 -10.29 -11.75
CA ALA A 230 -5.62 -9.55 -12.95
C ALA A 230 -6.29 -10.12 -14.21
N ARG A 231 -6.29 -11.46 -14.35
CA ARG A 231 -7.01 -12.13 -15.47
C ARG A 231 -8.52 -11.91 -15.41
N ALA A 232 -9.13 -12.01 -14.23
CA ALA A 232 -10.57 -11.80 -14.06
C ALA A 232 -10.98 -10.35 -14.37
N GLN A 233 -10.11 -9.40 -14.08
CA GLN A 233 -10.26 -7.97 -14.37
C GLN A 233 -9.82 -7.60 -15.80
N ASN A 234 -9.37 -8.58 -16.60
CA ASN A 234 -8.87 -8.38 -17.96
C ASN A 234 -7.76 -7.32 -18.03
N VAL A 235 -6.89 -7.25 -17.02
CA VAL A 235 -5.75 -6.35 -16.95
C VAL A 235 -4.45 -7.15 -16.82
N ALA A 236 -3.35 -6.65 -17.37
CA ALA A 236 -2.04 -7.24 -17.22
C ALA A 236 -1.13 -6.30 -16.42
N VAL A 237 -0.47 -6.85 -15.41
CA VAL A 237 0.59 -6.15 -14.67
C VAL A 237 1.92 -6.31 -15.39
N GLY A 238 2.65 -5.23 -15.57
CA GLY A 238 3.93 -5.22 -16.26
C GLY A 238 4.93 -4.20 -15.72
N ARG A 239 6.00 -4.05 -16.48
CA ARG A 239 7.12 -3.19 -16.12
C ARG A 239 6.69 -1.74 -15.99
N GLY A 240 7.12 -1.12 -14.89
CA GLY A 240 6.86 0.29 -14.60
C GLY A 240 5.49 0.61 -14.06
N ASP A 241 4.63 -0.41 -13.80
CA ASP A 241 3.31 -0.18 -13.23
C ASP A 241 3.35 0.17 -11.75
N PHE A 242 2.41 1.01 -11.33
CA PHE A 242 2.02 1.18 -9.93
C PHE A 242 0.91 0.16 -9.63
N VAL A 243 1.25 -0.90 -8.91
CA VAL A 243 0.29 -1.94 -8.54
C VAL A 243 -0.41 -1.56 -7.26
N ILE A 244 -1.74 -1.48 -7.30
CA ILE A 244 -2.57 -1.06 -6.17
C ILE A 244 -3.45 -2.24 -5.77
N ILE A 245 -3.30 -2.73 -4.53
CA ILE A 245 -4.01 -3.90 -4.02
C ILE A 245 -5.10 -3.44 -3.05
N ARG A 246 -6.35 -3.74 -3.36
CA ARG A 246 -7.47 -3.48 -2.47
C ARG A 246 -7.83 -4.73 -1.68
N THR A 247 -7.79 -4.61 -0.36
CA THR A 247 -8.21 -5.63 0.62
C THR A 247 -9.57 -5.30 1.24
N GLY A 248 -10.00 -4.03 1.21
CA GLY A 248 -11.20 -3.51 1.88
C GLY A 248 -11.00 -3.23 3.36
N GLN A 249 -9.79 -3.42 3.92
CA GLN A 249 -9.57 -3.24 5.37
C GLN A 249 -9.74 -1.77 5.79
N LEU A 250 -9.22 -0.84 5.00
CA LEU A 250 -9.33 0.59 5.34
C LEU A 250 -10.78 1.05 5.35
N GLU A 251 -11.57 0.66 4.35
CA GLU A 251 -13.00 1.00 4.28
C GLU A 251 -13.79 0.37 5.44
N LYS A 252 -13.44 -0.86 5.86
CA LYS A 252 -13.98 -1.48 7.08
C LYS A 252 -13.71 -0.58 8.29
N CYS A 253 -12.47 -0.13 8.47
CA CYS A 253 -12.07 0.71 9.61
C CYS A 253 -12.70 2.10 9.59
N LEU A 254 -12.92 2.70 8.42
CA LEU A 254 -13.65 3.96 8.29
C LEU A 254 -15.11 3.84 8.73
N ARG A 255 -15.76 2.68 8.52
CA ARG A 255 -17.14 2.43 8.97
C ARG A 255 -17.24 2.04 10.44
N GLU A 256 -16.32 1.21 10.92
CA GLU A 256 -16.41 0.51 12.22
C GLU A 256 -15.50 1.14 13.29
N GLY A 257 -14.59 2.03 12.89
CA GLY A 257 -13.54 2.62 13.73
C GLY A 257 -12.20 1.93 13.54
N TRP A 258 -11.13 2.65 13.87
CA TRP A 258 -9.75 2.23 13.59
C TRP A 258 -9.27 1.00 14.34
N GLY A 259 -9.82 0.74 15.54
CA GLY A 259 -9.49 -0.46 16.33
C GLY A 259 -7.98 -0.69 16.44
N THR A 260 -7.52 -1.82 15.91
CA THR A 260 -6.10 -2.23 15.86
C THR A 260 -5.46 -2.01 14.48
N PHE A 261 -6.04 -1.21 13.60
CA PHE A 261 -5.60 -1.04 12.22
C PHE A 261 -4.09 -0.80 12.11
N ALA A 262 -3.56 0.29 12.69
CA ALA A 262 -2.13 0.58 12.64
C ALA A 262 -1.38 -0.22 13.73
N GLY A 263 -0.74 -1.30 13.32
CA GLY A 263 0.08 -2.16 14.19
C GLY A 263 -0.54 -3.53 14.51
N GLY A 264 -1.80 -3.78 14.17
CA GLY A 264 -2.47 -5.05 14.40
C GLY A 264 -2.36 -6.04 13.23
N ASP A 265 -3.16 -7.08 13.30
CA ASP A 265 -3.30 -8.07 12.22
C ASP A 265 -3.98 -7.43 11.01
N ALA A 266 -3.55 -7.85 9.81
CA ALA A 266 -4.01 -7.28 8.56
C ALA A 266 -3.98 -8.32 7.43
N PRO A 267 -4.90 -8.25 6.46
CA PRO A 267 -4.70 -8.94 5.19
C PRO A 267 -3.53 -8.28 4.44
N GLY A 268 -2.87 -9.04 3.57
CA GLY A 268 -1.78 -8.50 2.78
C GLY A 268 -1.07 -9.56 1.95
N VAL A 269 -0.07 -9.16 1.19
CA VAL A 269 0.68 -10.07 0.34
C VAL A 269 1.54 -11.02 1.18
N LYS A 270 1.69 -12.26 0.70
CA LYS A 270 2.63 -13.23 1.27
C LYS A 270 4.07 -12.89 0.92
N PHE A 271 5.01 -13.47 1.64
CA PHE A 271 6.45 -13.29 1.40
C PHE A 271 6.86 -13.63 -0.04
N GLU A 272 6.26 -14.63 -0.67
CA GLU A 272 6.55 -15.00 -2.05
C GLU A 272 6.32 -13.85 -3.06
N ASN A 273 5.55 -12.83 -2.68
CA ASN A 273 5.26 -11.68 -3.52
C ASN A 273 6.51 -10.86 -3.89
N CYS A 274 7.57 -10.90 -3.09
CA CYS A 274 8.83 -10.25 -3.46
C CYS A 274 9.38 -10.75 -4.81
N TYR A 275 9.23 -12.04 -5.11
CA TYR A 275 9.63 -12.62 -6.40
C TYR A 275 8.71 -12.15 -7.53
N TRP A 276 7.39 -12.08 -7.27
CA TRP A 276 6.41 -11.60 -8.25
C TRP A 276 6.65 -10.13 -8.62
N CYS A 277 6.90 -9.27 -7.64
CA CYS A 277 7.22 -7.86 -7.88
C CYS A 277 8.49 -7.71 -8.73
N HIS A 278 9.52 -8.51 -8.45
CA HIS A 278 10.76 -8.51 -9.20
C HIS A 278 10.56 -9.02 -10.64
N ASP A 279 9.85 -10.14 -10.82
CA ASP A 279 9.62 -10.75 -12.12
C ASP A 279 8.74 -9.88 -13.03
N LYS A 280 7.80 -9.11 -12.46
CA LYS A 280 6.95 -8.15 -13.18
C LYS A 280 7.65 -6.80 -13.43
N GLU A 281 8.79 -6.54 -12.80
CA GLU A 281 9.52 -5.27 -12.88
C GLU A 281 8.63 -4.05 -12.55
N ILE A 282 7.75 -4.18 -11.54
CA ILE A 282 6.84 -3.09 -11.15
C ILE A 282 7.60 -1.90 -10.58
N ALA A 283 7.07 -0.70 -10.74
CA ALA A 283 7.66 0.53 -10.21
C ALA A 283 7.40 0.71 -8.73
N ALA A 284 6.18 0.43 -8.28
CA ALA A 284 5.76 0.53 -6.90
C ALA A 284 4.58 -0.40 -6.61
N ILE A 285 4.36 -0.70 -5.33
CA ILE A 285 3.20 -1.42 -4.83
C ILE A 285 2.51 -0.62 -3.74
N CYS A 286 1.18 -0.61 -3.76
CA CYS A 286 0.36 0.12 -2.78
C CYS A 286 -0.74 -0.78 -2.23
N SER A 287 -1.21 -0.48 -1.02
CA SER A 287 -2.37 -1.16 -0.43
C SER A 287 -3.17 -0.22 0.47
N ASP A 288 -4.41 -0.61 0.72
CA ASP A 288 -5.31 -0.02 1.70
C ASP A 288 -5.05 -0.52 3.14
N THR A 289 -3.96 -1.27 3.37
CA THR A 289 -3.52 -1.71 4.70
C THR A 289 -2.39 -0.85 5.23
N TRP A 290 -2.03 -1.03 6.51
CA TRP A 290 -0.99 -0.25 7.17
C TRP A 290 0.44 -0.78 6.93
N GLY A 291 0.61 -1.91 6.22
CA GLY A 291 1.91 -2.55 6.03
C GLY A 291 1.99 -3.45 4.80
N VAL A 292 1.10 -3.35 3.83
CA VAL A 292 1.07 -4.11 2.56
C VAL A 292 1.14 -5.63 2.73
N GLU A 293 2.11 -6.16 3.52
CA GLU A 293 2.25 -7.59 3.78
C GLU A 293 1.31 -8.11 4.86
N VAL A 294 1.01 -9.40 4.79
CA VAL A 294 0.10 -10.07 5.73
C VAL A 294 0.61 -10.05 7.17
N ARG A 295 -0.31 -9.83 8.10
CA ARG A 295 -0.07 -9.94 9.55
C ARG A 295 -1.19 -10.75 10.22
N PRO A 296 -0.86 -11.75 11.09
CA PRO A 296 0.49 -12.12 11.55
C PRO A 296 1.40 -12.50 10.38
N ASN A 297 2.70 -12.17 10.49
CA ASN A 297 3.67 -12.55 9.46
C ASN A 297 3.80 -14.07 9.34
N GLU A 298 4.24 -14.55 8.17
CA GLU A 298 4.40 -16.00 7.89
C GLU A 298 5.54 -16.66 8.69
N THR A 299 6.23 -15.89 9.53
CA THR A 299 7.30 -16.36 10.42
C THR A 299 7.32 -15.58 11.73
N ALA A 300 7.73 -16.22 12.81
CA ALA A 300 8.04 -15.58 14.09
C ALA A 300 9.50 -15.10 14.18
N GLU A 301 10.37 -15.44 13.21
CA GLU A 301 11.79 -15.09 13.22
C GLU A 301 12.09 -13.66 12.81
N ALA A 302 11.14 -12.99 12.15
CA ALA A 302 11.26 -11.62 11.69
C ALA A 302 9.91 -10.92 11.73
N ASN A 303 9.90 -9.63 12.06
CA ASN A 303 8.74 -8.76 11.90
C ASN A 303 8.84 -8.10 10.53
N GLN A 304 7.77 -8.20 9.73
CA GLN A 304 7.68 -7.67 8.37
C GLN A 304 8.79 -8.19 7.42
N PRO A 305 8.93 -9.53 7.26
CA PRO A 305 10.02 -10.14 6.50
C PRO A 305 10.03 -9.76 5.01
N TRP A 306 8.88 -9.47 4.42
CA TRP A 306 8.76 -9.03 3.04
C TRP A 306 9.37 -7.63 2.84
N HIS A 307 9.15 -6.69 3.79
CA HIS A 307 9.76 -5.35 3.77
C HIS A 307 11.29 -5.43 3.74
N TRP A 308 11.88 -6.38 4.49
CA TRP A 308 13.34 -6.55 4.56
C TRP A 308 13.97 -6.95 3.22
N VAL A 309 13.16 -7.48 2.29
CA VAL A 309 13.61 -7.84 0.95
C VAL A 309 13.33 -6.71 -0.04
N VAL A 310 12.08 -6.25 -0.08
CA VAL A 310 11.65 -5.40 -1.21
C VAL A 310 12.22 -3.98 -1.15
N ILE A 311 12.39 -3.40 0.05
CA ILE A 311 12.95 -2.06 0.17
C ILE A 311 14.49 -2.11 0.08
N PRO A 312 15.24 -2.74 1.00
CA PRO A 312 16.69 -2.62 0.99
C PRO A 312 17.38 -3.43 -0.11
N ALA A 313 16.87 -4.57 -0.53
CA ALA A 313 17.52 -5.33 -1.59
C ALA A 313 17.03 -4.91 -2.98
N MET A 314 15.72 -4.82 -3.18
CA MET A 314 15.14 -4.58 -4.51
C MET A 314 15.04 -3.09 -4.87
N GLY A 315 14.94 -2.20 -3.88
CA GLY A 315 14.67 -0.78 -4.09
C GLY A 315 13.24 -0.52 -4.56
N LEU A 316 12.27 -1.35 -4.11
CA LEU A 316 10.87 -1.18 -4.43
C LEU A 316 10.23 -0.15 -3.51
N THR A 317 9.65 0.88 -4.10
CA THR A 317 8.85 1.87 -3.38
C THR A 317 7.49 1.28 -3.01
N MET A 318 7.03 1.53 -1.77
CA MET A 318 5.71 1.09 -1.35
C MET A 318 4.87 2.23 -0.82
N GLY A 319 3.54 2.09 -1.00
CA GLY A 319 2.53 3.00 -0.50
C GLY A 319 1.55 2.29 0.43
N GLU A 320 1.16 2.95 1.49
CA GLU A 320 0.31 2.39 2.53
C GLU A 320 -0.90 3.28 2.81
N MET A 321 -1.98 2.68 3.32
CA MET A 321 -3.21 3.35 3.74
C MET A 321 -3.91 4.13 2.62
N PHE A 322 -3.94 3.55 1.41
CA PHE A 322 -4.65 4.14 0.27
C PHE A 322 -6.16 3.95 0.41
N TYR A 323 -6.95 5.00 0.20
CA TYR A 323 -8.39 4.93 0.13
C TYR A 323 -8.83 4.52 -1.28
N LEU A 324 -9.40 3.33 -1.43
CA LEU A 324 -9.59 2.71 -2.74
C LEU A 324 -11.05 2.47 -3.13
N GLN A 325 -12.01 2.74 -2.25
CA GLN A 325 -13.41 2.36 -2.45
C GLN A 325 -14.01 2.97 -3.73
N GLU A 326 -13.95 4.30 -3.87
CA GLU A 326 -14.57 4.99 -5.01
C GLU A 326 -13.93 4.58 -6.34
N LEU A 327 -12.60 4.44 -6.37
CA LEU A 327 -11.87 3.93 -7.53
C LEU A 327 -12.29 2.49 -7.87
N ALA A 328 -12.39 1.62 -6.87
CA ALA A 328 -12.77 0.22 -7.06
C ALA A 328 -14.21 0.05 -7.54
N GLU A 329 -15.12 0.90 -7.09
CA GLU A 329 -16.51 0.95 -7.55
C GLU A 329 -16.57 1.37 -9.03
N ASP A 330 -15.86 2.43 -9.40
CA ASP A 330 -15.80 2.91 -10.79
C ASP A 330 -15.17 1.88 -11.74
N CYS A 331 -14.05 1.28 -11.34
CA CYS A 331 -13.41 0.21 -12.10
C CYS A 331 -14.33 -1.01 -12.29
N ALA A 332 -15.16 -1.33 -11.31
CA ALA A 332 -16.11 -2.43 -11.43
C ALA A 332 -17.30 -2.08 -12.35
N ASP A 333 -17.71 -0.82 -12.38
CA ASP A 333 -18.83 -0.33 -13.20
C ASP A 333 -18.47 -0.30 -14.69
N ASP A 334 -17.24 0.12 -15.03
CA ASP A 334 -16.81 0.27 -16.43
C ASP A 334 -15.88 -0.83 -16.92
N GLY A 335 -15.38 -1.68 -16.02
CA GLY A 335 -14.44 -2.78 -16.32
C GLY A 335 -13.01 -2.33 -16.59
N ALA A 336 -12.66 -1.06 -16.35
CA ALA A 336 -11.33 -0.50 -16.57
C ALA A 336 -10.52 -0.47 -15.26
N TYR A 337 -9.60 -1.42 -15.09
CA TYR A 337 -8.76 -1.55 -13.90
C TYR A 337 -7.35 -0.97 -14.09
N GLU A 338 -7.16 -0.19 -15.14
CA GLU A 338 -5.93 0.56 -15.42
C GLU A 338 -6.24 2.04 -15.64
N PHE A 339 -5.40 2.92 -15.13
CA PHE A 339 -5.66 4.36 -15.16
C PHE A 339 -4.34 5.15 -15.11
N PHE A 340 -4.43 6.45 -15.38
CA PHE A 340 -3.34 7.39 -15.12
C PHE A 340 -3.21 7.61 -13.62
N PHE A 341 -2.06 7.28 -13.08
CA PHE A 341 -1.73 7.46 -11.66
C PHE A 341 -0.74 8.61 -11.48
N CYS A 342 -0.99 9.46 -10.47
CA CYS A 342 -0.12 10.57 -10.10
C CYS A 342 -0.11 10.75 -8.59
N GLY A 343 1.00 10.44 -7.94
CA GLY A 343 1.15 10.49 -6.49
C GLY A 343 2.55 10.96 -6.03
N PRO A 344 3.05 12.13 -6.53
CA PRO A 344 4.38 12.60 -6.11
C PRO A 344 4.42 12.92 -4.62
N PRO A 345 5.55 12.62 -3.94
CA PRO A 345 5.73 12.93 -2.53
C PRO A 345 5.93 14.43 -2.31
N LEU A 346 5.71 14.88 -1.09
CA LEU A 346 6.23 16.17 -0.63
C LEU A 346 7.76 16.14 -0.67
N VAL A 347 8.37 17.28 -1.02
CA VAL A 347 9.83 17.41 -1.10
C VAL A 347 10.39 17.70 0.30
N ILE A 348 10.31 16.71 1.19
CA ILE A 348 10.83 16.79 2.55
C ILE A 348 12.25 16.24 2.53
N THR A 349 13.25 17.11 2.58
CA THR A 349 14.67 16.73 2.49
C THR A 349 15.06 15.77 3.61
N GLY A 350 15.64 14.64 3.24
CA GLY A 350 16.10 13.62 4.17
C GLY A 350 14.99 12.90 4.93
N ALA A 351 13.75 12.92 4.44
CA ALA A 351 12.66 12.21 5.10
C ALA A 351 12.59 10.74 4.70
N THR A 352 12.18 9.90 5.67
CA THR A 352 12.00 8.45 5.51
C THR A 352 10.72 8.07 4.77
N GLY A 353 9.89 9.04 4.41
CA GLY A 353 8.65 8.87 3.69
C GLY A 353 7.94 10.20 3.50
N SER A 354 6.76 10.18 2.93
CA SER A 354 5.96 11.38 2.72
C SER A 354 4.47 11.07 2.78
N PRO A 355 3.67 11.85 3.52
CA PRO A 355 2.23 11.85 3.30
C PRO A 355 1.96 12.32 1.87
N ILE A 356 0.90 11.77 1.27
CA ILE A 356 0.50 12.04 -0.10
C ILE A 356 -1.00 12.12 -0.25
N ASN A 357 -1.43 12.71 -1.35
CA ASN A 357 -2.80 12.66 -1.85
C ASN A 357 -2.76 12.24 -3.34
N PRO A 358 -2.59 10.96 -3.57
CA PRO A 358 -2.45 10.48 -4.94
C PRO A 358 -3.77 10.52 -5.68
#